data_134b758b16ab5c0cd1ac4513a7c8279f
#
_entry.id   134b758b16ab5c0cd1ac4513a7c8279f
#
_cell.length_a   1.000
_cell.length_b   1.000
_cell.length_c   1.000
_cell.angle_alpha   90.00
_cell.angle_beta   90.00
_cell.angle_gamma   90.00
#
_symmetry.space_group_name_H-M   'P 1'
#
loop_
_entity.id
_entity.type
_entity.pdbx_description
1 polymer ?
#
loop_
_entity_poly.entity_id
_entity_poly.type
_entity_poly.pdbx_seq_one_letter_code
_entity_poly.pdbx_strand_id
1 'polypeptide(L)'
;CRPEVDLSPESVSNADMGDIYEELIRKFSEASNETAGEHFSPRDGLALAVELVIAGAKNDLEQPGRIVKVCDPCAGTGGAISVFEQRVAQINPSATVIGYAQEINDQSYAICKSDTILKGGNAQYVHRGDTLADDQMKGETFGYQVSNPPYGVKWEKSKAAVVEEHNEKGFAGRFGAGLPRISDGQLLFVQHMV
;
A
#
# COMPACT_ATOMS: atom_id res chain seq x y z
N CYS A 1 40.36 -0.86 -9.55
CA CYS A 1 39.24 -1.65 -10.07
C CYS A 1 38.07 -1.48 -9.11
N ARG A 2 36.92 -1.00 -9.60
CA ARG A 2 35.67 -1.13 -8.86
C ARG A 2 35.24 -2.58 -9.02
N PRO A 3 34.80 -3.28 -7.96
CA PRO A 3 34.23 -4.60 -8.13
C PRO A 3 32.99 -4.47 -9.04
N GLU A 4 32.94 -5.25 -10.10
CA GLU A 4 31.71 -5.42 -10.87
C GLU A 4 30.71 -6.16 -9.98
N VAL A 5 29.56 -5.56 -9.78
CA VAL A 5 28.44 -6.20 -9.06
C VAL A 5 27.62 -6.93 -10.11
N ASP A 6 27.53 -8.24 -10.00
CA ASP A 6 26.69 -9.06 -10.86
C ASP A 6 25.25 -9.04 -10.33
N LEU A 7 24.36 -8.40 -11.07
CA LEU A 7 22.91 -8.32 -10.80
C LEU A 7 22.11 -9.22 -11.76
N SER A 8 22.74 -10.19 -12.39
CA SER A 8 22.03 -11.12 -13.27
C SER A 8 21.01 -11.97 -12.51
N PRO A 9 19.94 -12.45 -13.16
CA PRO A 9 18.93 -13.31 -12.53
C PRO A 9 19.50 -14.64 -11.98
N GLU A 10 20.69 -15.02 -12.44
CA GLU A 10 21.39 -16.22 -11.95
C GLU A 10 22.09 -15.95 -10.61
N SER A 11 22.46 -14.70 -10.34
CA SER A 11 23.20 -14.29 -9.13
C SER A 11 22.31 -13.64 -8.06
N VAL A 12 21.19 -13.02 -8.46
CA VAL A 12 20.29 -12.28 -7.56
C VAL A 12 18.86 -12.72 -7.81
N SER A 13 18.18 -13.17 -6.75
CA SER A 13 16.76 -13.52 -6.84
C SER A 13 15.88 -12.28 -7.05
N ASN A 14 14.65 -12.47 -7.53
CA ASN A 14 13.68 -11.37 -7.66
C ASN A 14 13.38 -10.67 -6.32
N ALA A 15 13.40 -11.43 -5.22
CA ALA A 15 13.21 -10.89 -3.88
C ALA A 15 14.39 -9.98 -3.48
N ASP A 16 15.63 -10.46 -3.66
CA ASP A 16 16.84 -9.68 -3.36
C ASP A 16 16.92 -8.44 -4.27
N MET A 17 16.51 -8.55 -5.54
CA MET A 17 16.46 -7.42 -6.47
C MET A 17 15.44 -6.37 -6.00
N GLY A 18 14.29 -6.79 -5.48
CA GLY A 18 13.29 -5.91 -4.87
C GLY A 18 13.86 -5.17 -3.65
N ASP A 19 14.57 -5.86 -2.76
CA ASP A 19 15.20 -5.25 -1.58
C ASP A 19 16.31 -4.25 -1.98
N ILE A 20 17.12 -4.57 -2.99
CA ILE A 20 18.13 -3.64 -3.54
C ILE A 20 17.45 -2.39 -4.12
N TYR A 21 16.39 -2.58 -4.89
CA TYR A 21 15.64 -1.48 -5.50
C TYR A 21 15.02 -0.56 -4.44
N GLU A 22 14.37 -1.14 -3.42
CA GLU A 22 13.79 -0.40 -2.31
C GLU A 22 14.84 0.43 -1.55
N GLU A 23 16.02 -0.15 -1.27
CA GLU A 23 17.11 0.55 -0.60
C GLU A 23 17.67 1.70 -1.46
N LEU A 24 17.77 1.51 -2.79
CA LEU A 24 18.16 2.58 -3.70
C LEU A 24 17.16 3.72 -3.68
N ILE A 25 15.86 3.45 -3.77
CA ILE A 25 14.81 4.48 -3.72
C ILE A 25 14.85 5.22 -2.38
N ARG A 26 15.02 4.51 -1.27
CA ARG A 26 15.19 5.12 0.05
C ARG A 26 16.35 6.11 0.07
N LYS A 27 17.53 5.71 -0.42
CA LYS A 27 18.71 6.57 -0.49
C LYS A 27 18.53 7.77 -1.41
N PHE A 28 17.84 7.61 -2.54
CA PHE A 28 17.52 8.72 -3.43
C PHE A 28 16.58 9.72 -2.77
N SER A 29 15.54 9.26 -2.07
CA SER A 29 14.60 10.11 -1.35
C SER A 29 15.29 10.90 -0.23
N GLU A 30 16.19 10.26 0.52
CA GLU A 30 17.01 10.92 1.55
C GLU A 30 17.95 11.98 0.97
N ALA A 31 18.52 11.73 -0.21
CA ALA A 31 19.46 12.63 -0.87
C ALA A 31 18.78 13.84 -1.54
N SER A 32 17.52 13.71 -1.96
CA SER A 32 16.79 14.78 -2.67
C SER A 32 16.22 15.85 -1.76
N ASN A 33 16.32 15.72 -0.42
CA ASN A 33 15.74 16.66 0.55
C ASN A 33 14.21 16.89 0.36
N GLU A 34 13.55 16.07 -0.44
CA GLU A 34 12.11 16.04 -0.51
C GLU A 34 11.59 15.55 0.84
N THR A 35 10.56 16.18 1.35
CA THR A 35 10.01 15.95 2.69
C THR A 35 9.83 14.45 2.93
N ALA A 36 10.76 13.85 3.66
CA ALA A 36 10.88 12.41 3.86
C ALA A 36 9.61 11.75 4.47
N GLY A 37 8.66 12.55 4.94
CA GLY A 37 7.39 12.10 5.51
C GLY A 37 6.26 11.88 4.50
N GLU A 38 6.37 12.36 3.26
CA GLU A 38 5.27 12.26 2.29
C GLU A 38 5.33 10.99 1.42
N HIS A 39 6.50 10.33 1.34
CA HIS A 39 6.69 9.20 0.42
C HIS A 39 7.25 7.93 1.06
N PHE A 40 7.64 7.96 2.32
CA PHE A 40 8.29 6.81 2.97
C PHE A 40 7.73 6.56 4.37
N SER A 41 7.15 5.38 4.57
CA SER A 41 6.72 4.90 5.88
C SER A 41 7.85 4.12 6.55
N PRO A 42 8.23 4.43 7.81
CA PRO A 42 9.25 3.66 8.53
C PRO A 42 8.90 2.18 8.59
N ARG A 43 9.82 1.30 8.19
CA ARG A 43 9.59 -0.15 8.15
C ARG A 43 9.15 -0.72 9.51
N ASP A 44 9.69 -0.22 10.60
CA ASP A 44 9.32 -0.68 11.96
C ASP A 44 7.85 -0.39 12.28
N GLY A 45 7.36 0.79 11.87
CA GLY A 45 5.95 1.16 12.00
C GLY A 45 5.03 0.28 11.16
N LEU A 46 5.41 0.01 9.91
CA LEU A 46 4.68 -0.90 9.02
C LEU A 46 4.71 -2.34 9.56
N ALA A 47 5.84 -2.81 10.05
CA ALA A 47 5.97 -4.14 10.65
C ALA A 47 5.04 -4.30 11.86
N LEU A 48 4.98 -3.30 12.75
CA LEU A 48 4.05 -3.29 13.87
C LEU A 48 2.60 -3.32 13.41
N ALA A 49 2.22 -2.49 12.43
CA ALA A 49 0.87 -2.46 11.89
C ALA A 49 0.48 -3.82 11.28
N VAL A 50 1.37 -4.44 10.52
CA VAL A 50 1.18 -5.77 9.95
C VAL A 50 1.03 -6.84 11.02
N GLU A 51 1.86 -6.84 12.07
CA GLU A 51 1.72 -7.79 13.20
C GLU A 51 0.36 -7.65 13.89
N LEU A 52 -0.11 -6.43 14.10
CA LEU A 52 -1.42 -6.18 14.72
C LEU A 52 -2.58 -6.69 13.84
N VAL A 53 -2.50 -6.46 12.53
CA VAL A 53 -3.52 -6.91 11.58
C VAL A 53 -3.55 -8.44 11.47
N ILE A 54 -2.40 -9.09 11.50
CA ILE A 54 -2.27 -10.56 11.42
C ILE A 54 -2.63 -11.25 12.75
N ALA A 55 -2.42 -10.61 13.89
CA ALA A 55 -2.55 -11.23 15.21
C ALA A 55 -3.90 -11.90 15.44
N GLY A 56 -5.00 -11.33 14.93
CA GLY A 56 -6.34 -11.88 15.04
C GLY A 56 -6.68 -13.01 14.06
N ALA A 57 -5.84 -13.26 13.05
CA ALA A 57 -6.13 -14.16 11.94
C ALA A 57 -5.02 -15.20 11.68
N LYS A 58 -4.10 -15.37 12.61
CA LYS A 58 -2.93 -16.26 12.45
C LYS A 58 -3.31 -17.68 12.07
N ASN A 59 -4.29 -18.27 12.76
CA ASN A 59 -4.75 -19.65 12.49
C ASN A 59 -5.34 -19.82 11.08
N ASP A 60 -5.95 -18.77 10.53
CA ASP A 60 -6.46 -18.77 9.15
C ASP A 60 -5.31 -18.70 8.14
N LEU A 61 -4.29 -17.89 8.41
CA LEU A 61 -3.11 -17.77 7.56
C LEU A 61 -2.24 -19.03 7.51
N GLU A 62 -2.24 -19.85 8.58
CA GLU A 62 -1.48 -21.10 8.65
C GLU A 62 -2.07 -22.24 7.78
N GLN A 63 -3.27 -22.05 7.21
CA GLN A 63 -3.89 -23.08 6.37
C GLN A 63 -3.14 -23.27 5.05
N PRO A 64 -2.86 -24.52 4.63
CA PRO A 64 -2.14 -24.79 3.37
C PRO A 64 -2.86 -24.23 2.15
N GLY A 65 -2.11 -23.61 1.24
CA GLY A 65 -2.63 -23.06 -0.03
C GLY A 65 -3.57 -21.87 0.15
N ARG A 66 -3.50 -21.15 1.29
CA ARG A 66 -4.34 -19.98 1.55
C ARG A 66 -4.06 -18.88 0.52
N ILE A 67 -5.14 -18.31 -0.05
CA ILE A 67 -5.06 -17.10 -0.87
C ILE A 67 -5.54 -15.92 -0.03
N VAL A 68 -4.73 -14.88 0.04
CA VAL A 68 -4.93 -13.71 0.89
C VAL A 68 -4.93 -12.46 0.04
N LYS A 69 -5.99 -11.64 0.15
CA LYS A 69 -6.03 -10.29 -0.44
C LYS A 69 -5.68 -9.25 0.62
N VAL A 70 -4.68 -8.43 0.37
CA VAL A 70 -4.30 -7.26 1.18
C VAL A 70 -4.40 -5.99 0.34
N CYS A 71 -4.89 -4.91 0.95
CA CYS A 71 -5.04 -3.62 0.29
C CYS A 71 -4.31 -2.50 1.05
N ASP A 72 -3.66 -1.62 0.29
CA ASP A 72 -3.19 -0.32 0.74
C ASP A 72 -3.75 0.78 -0.19
N PRO A 73 -4.77 1.53 0.25
CA PRO A 73 -5.37 2.59 -0.55
C PRO A 73 -4.53 3.87 -0.62
N CYS A 74 -3.41 3.96 0.08
CA CYS A 74 -2.45 5.08 0.05
C CYS A 74 -1.03 4.52 -0.02
N ALA A 75 -0.77 3.72 -1.07
CA ALA A 75 0.32 2.76 -1.10
C ALA A 75 1.72 3.37 -1.06
N GLY A 76 1.88 4.66 -1.40
CA GLY A 76 3.20 5.23 -1.54
C GLY A 76 4.04 4.40 -2.50
N THR A 77 5.20 3.94 -2.05
CA THR A 77 6.09 3.07 -2.81
C THR A 77 5.79 1.57 -2.65
N GLY A 78 4.72 1.19 -1.94
CA GLY A 78 4.29 -0.20 -1.77
C GLY A 78 4.82 -0.90 -0.51
N GLY A 79 5.43 -0.15 0.40
CA GLY A 79 6.10 -0.72 1.58
C GLY A 79 5.20 -1.56 2.48
N ALA A 80 3.94 -1.16 2.71
CA ALA A 80 3.02 -1.90 3.58
C ALA A 80 2.68 -3.29 3.01
N ILE A 81 2.40 -3.35 1.71
CA ILE A 81 2.12 -4.63 1.03
C ILE A 81 3.35 -5.52 1.08
N SER A 82 4.53 -4.98 0.79
CA SER A 82 5.80 -5.73 0.82
C SER A 82 6.08 -6.34 2.20
N VAL A 83 5.90 -5.58 3.29
CA VAL A 83 6.07 -6.09 4.65
C VAL A 83 5.03 -7.16 4.98
N PHE A 84 3.78 -6.98 4.54
CA PHE A 84 2.72 -7.96 4.72
C PHE A 84 3.04 -9.29 4.01
N GLU A 85 3.47 -9.23 2.74
CA GLU A 85 3.87 -10.39 1.94
C GLU A 85 5.01 -11.17 2.61
N GLN A 86 6.07 -10.47 3.02
CA GLN A 86 7.21 -11.07 3.74
C GLN A 86 6.76 -11.76 5.03
N ARG A 87 5.86 -11.12 5.77
CA ARG A 87 5.38 -11.68 7.04
C ARG A 87 4.49 -12.91 6.85
N VAL A 88 3.59 -12.89 5.87
CA VAL A 88 2.76 -14.05 5.53
C VAL A 88 3.62 -15.22 5.04
N ALA A 89 4.63 -14.96 4.21
CA ALA A 89 5.56 -16.00 3.74
C ALA A 89 6.34 -16.67 4.89
N GLN A 90 6.67 -15.94 5.95
CA GLN A 90 7.29 -16.51 7.16
C GLN A 90 6.32 -17.41 7.96
N ILE A 91 5.03 -17.07 7.99
CA ILE A 91 3.99 -17.86 8.69
C ILE A 91 3.61 -19.08 7.86
N ASN A 92 3.40 -18.90 6.57
CA ASN A 92 2.95 -19.94 5.64
C ASN A 92 3.59 -19.76 4.25
N PRO A 93 4.71 -20.46 3.98
CA PRO A 93 5.37 -20.38 2.67
C PRO A 93 4.50 -20.87 1.50
N SER A 94 3.41 -21.60 1.75
CA SER A 94 2.48 -22.06 0.72
C SER A 94 1.31 -21.08 0.45
N ALA A 95 1.20 -20.01 1.21
CA ALA A 95 0.19 -18.99 1.00
C ALA A 95 0.52 -18.12 -0.23
N THR A 96 -0.53 -17.72 -0.94
CA THR A 96 -0.42 -16.74 -2.02
C THR A 96 -1.02 -15.41 -1.57
N VAL A 97 -0.21 -14.36 -1.53
CA VAL A 97 -0.69 -13.00 -1.24
C VAL A 97 -0.94 -12.27 -2.55
N ILE A 98 -2.10 -11.61 -2.63
CA ILE A 98 -2.46 -10.73 -3.75
C ILE A 98 -2.56 -9.31 -3.18
N GLY A 99 -1.56 -8.48 -3.47
CA GLY A 99 -1.50 -7.09 -3.04
C GLY A 99 -2.27 -6.17 -3.98
N TYR A 100 -3.15 -5.36 -3.42
CA TYR A 100 -3.88 -4.30 -4.10
C TYR A 100 -3.39 -2.95 -3.59
N ALA A 101 -3.07 -2.05 -4.50
CA ALA A 101 -2.51 -0.74 -4.17
C ALA A 101 -3.19 0.36 -4.97
N GLN A 102 -3.42 1.51 -4.34
CA GLN A 102 -3.77 2.73 -5.05
C GLN A 102 -2.91 3.88 -4.57
N GLU A 103 -2.39 4.68 -5.52
CA GLU A 103 -1.50 5.80 -5.22
C GLU A 103 -1.79 6.99 -6.15
N ILE A 104 -1.86 8.19 -5.58
CA ILE A 104 -2.15 9.43 -6.30
C ILE A 104 -0.90 10.05 -6.92
N ASN A 105 0.25 9.87 -6.28
CA ASN A 105 1.53 10.44 -6.75
C ASN A 105 2.13 9.58 -7.85
N ASP A 106 2.41 10.19 -9.00
CA ASP A 106 2.92 9.49 -10.19
C ASP A 106 4.23 8.76 -9.97
N GLN A 107 5.15 9.38 -9.23
CA GLN A 107 6.46 8.81 -8.96
C GLN A 107 6.35 7.62 -8.00
N SER A 108 5.64 7.78 -6.89
CA SER A 108 5.39 6.71 -5.92
C SER A 108 4.65 5.54 -6.56
N TYR A 109 3.62 5.82 -7.37
CA TYR A 109 2.92 4.79 -8.15
C TYR A 109 3.85 4.01 -9.07
N ALA A 110 4.71 4.71 -9.83
CA ALA A 110 5.66 4.06 -10.74
C ALA A 110 6.65 3.17 -9.98
N ILE A 111 7.13 3.61 -8.82
CA ILE A 111 8.00 2.85 -7.93
C ILE A 111 7.27 1.61 -7.40
N CYS A 112 6.08 1.77 -6.83
CA CYS A 112 5.26 0.67 -6.31
C CYS A 112 5.00 -0.39 -7.39
N LYS A 113 4.64 0.04 -8.58
CA LYS A 113 4.38 -0.84 -9.72
C LYS A 113 5.62 -1.60 -10.18
N SER A 114 6.77 -0.91 -10.23
CA SER A 114 8.05 -1.52 -10.61
C SER A 114 8.53 -2.53 -9.57
N ASP A 115 8.43 -2.20 -8.28
CA ASP A 115 8.76 -3.11 -7.18
C ASP A 115 7.88 -4.37 -7.21
N THR A 116 6.58 -4.21 -7.42
CA THR A 116 5.65 -5.33 -7.58
C THR A 116 6.05 -6.27 -8.72
N ILE A 117 6.46 -5.73 -9.87
CA ILE A 117 6.93 -6.53 -11.01
C ILE A 117 8.23 -7.25 -10.67
N LEU A 118 9.19 -6.56 -10.07
CA LEU A 118 10.49 -7.13 -9.70
C LEU A 118 10.37 -8.29 -8.72
N LYS A 119 9.41 -8.22 -7.80
CA LYS A 119 9.09 -9.29 -6.84
C LYS A 119 8.22 -10.42 -7.43
N GLY A 120 7.86 -10.33 -8.72
CA GLY A 120 7.03 -11.34 -9.39
C GLY A 120 5.54 -11.23 -9.10
N GLY A 121 5.11 -10.14 -8.49
CA GLY A 121 3.69 -9.83 -8.23
C GLY A 121 2.93 -9.38 -9.47
N ASN A 122 1.62 -9.24 -9.34
CA ASN A 122 0.76 -8.82 -10.44
C ASN A 122 0.49 -7.30 -10.41
N ALA A 123 1.23 -6.57 -11.22
CA ALA A 123 1.14 -5.12 -11.33
C ALA A 123 -0.19 -4.56 -11.88
N GLN A 124 -1.12 -5.42 -12.31
CA GLN A 124 -2.47 -4.99 -12.68
C GLN A 124 -3.30 -4.52 -11.49
N TYR A 125 -2.96 -4.95 -10.27
CA TYR A 125 -3.62 -4.55 -9.03
C TYR A 125 -3.00 -3.30 -8.39
N VAL A 126 -2.00 -2.70 -9.05
CA VAL A 126 -1.44 -1.41 -8.65
C VAL A 126 -2.06 -0.33 -9.51
N HIS A 127 -2.90 0.50 -8.91
CA HIS A 127 -3.71 1.53 -9.56
C HIS A 127 -3.18 2.93 -9.29
N ARG A 128 -3.30 3.80 -10.29
CA ARG A 128 -3.05 5.23 -10.12
C ARG A 128 -4.38 5.96 -9.95
N GLY A 129 -4.50 6.79 -8.93
CA GLY A 129 -5.69 7.61 -8.74
C GLY A 129 -5.84 8.14 -7.32
N ASP A 130 -6.75 9.09 -7.18
CA ASP A 130 -7.16 9.64 -5.89
C ASP A 130 -8.17 8.69 -5.24
N THR A 131 -7.77 8.00 -4.21
CA THR A 131 -8.61 7.04 -3.47
C THR A 131 -9.94 7.62 -3.01
N LEU A 132 -9.97 8.90 -2.66
CA LEU A 132 -11.19 9.54 -2.20
C LEU A 132 -12.14 9.91 -3.34
N ALA A 133 -11.60 10.36 -4.49
CA ALA A 133 -12.38 10.84 -5.62
C ALA A 133 -12.59 9.79 -6.71
N ASP A 134 -11.64 8.87 -6.88
CA ASP A 134 -11.60 7.91 -7.97
C ASP A 134 -11.10 6.55 -7.49
N ASP A 135 -11.93 5.85 -6.72
CA ASP A 135 -11.66 4.52 -6.20
C ASP A 135 -11.60 3.49 -7.34
N GLN A 136 -10.41 3.02 -7.67
CA GLN A 136 -10.14 2.03 -8.72
C GLN A 136 -10.37 0.58 -8.25
N MET A 137 -10.64 0.37 -6.96
CA MET A 137 -10.88 -0.94 -6.36
C MET A 137 -12.34 -1.12 -5.94
N LYS A 138 -13.22 -0.29 -6.47
CA LYS A 138 -14.64 -0.26 -6.13
C LYS A 138 -15.31 -1.61 -6.32
N GLY A 139 -15.92 -2.10 -5.23
CA GLY A 139 -16.60 -3.39 -5.20
C GLY A 139 -15.71 -4.58 -4.87
N GLU A 140 -14.38 -4.36 -4.73
CA GLU A 140 -13.48 -5.37 -4.18
C GLU A 140 -13.62 -5.43 -2.65
N THR A 141 -13.39 -6.61 -2.11
CA THR A 141 -13.32 -6.86 -0.66
C THR A 141 -12.00 -7.47 -0.30
N PHE A 142 -11.44 -7.05 0.82
CA PHE A 142 -10.12 -7.44 1.27
C PHE A 142 -10.18 -8.10 2.63
N GLY A 143 -9.43 -9.17 2.81
CA GLY A 143 -9.29 -9.80 4.13
C GLY A 143 -8.43 -8.97 5.07
N TYR A 144 -7.52 -8.17 4.50
CA TYR A 144 -6.59 -7.33 5.25
C TYR A 144 -6.42 -5.98 4.56
N GLN A 145 -6.30 -4.93 5.38
CA GLN A 145 -5.97 -3.60 4.91
C GLN A 145 -4.93 -2.99 5.83
N VAL A 146 -3.85 -2.47 5.26
CA VAL A 146 -2.77 -1.80 5.99
C VAL A 146 -2.40 -0.55 5.22
N SER A 147 -2.53 0.62 5.83
CA SER A 147 -2.24 1.88 5.17
C SER A 147 -1.65 2.90 6.13
N ASN A 148 -0.82 3.76 5.60
CA ASN A 148 -0.40 5.00 6.23
C ASN A 148 -0.95 6.18 5.44
N PRO A 149 -2.21 6.61 5.70
CA PRO A 149 -2.84 7.68 4.94
C PRO A 149 -2.20 9.03 5.24
N PRO A 150 -2.33 10.03 4.33
CA PRO A 150 -1.80 11.36 4.56
C PRO A 150 -2.50 12.05 5.73
N TYR A 151 -1.73 12.52 6.72
CA TYR A 151 -2.21 13.23 7.90
C TYR A 151 -2.11 14.75 7.72
N GLY A 152 -3.13 15.48 8.18
CA GLY A 152 -3.15 16.95 8.11
C GLY A 152 -3.22 17.51 6.69
N VAL A 153 -3.52 16.70 5.70
CA VAL A 153 -3.62 17.11 4.30
C VAL A 153 -5.05 17.51 3.97
N LYS A 154 -5.18 18.64 3.26
CA LYS A 154 -6.47 19.11 2.76
C LYS A 154 -7.00 18.17 1.68
N TRP A 155 -8.27 17.78 1.80
CA TRP A 155 -8.98 16.98 0.80
C TRP A 155 -9.86 17.80 -0.15
N GLU A 156 -9.52 19.09 -0.31
CA GLU A 156 -10.29 20.04 -1.11
C GLU A 156 -10.45 19.62 -2.59
N LYS A 157 -9.43 18.96 -3.15
CA LYS A 157 -9.47 18.46 -4.52
C LYS A 157 -10.49 17.33 -4.70
N SER A 158 -10.66 16.48 -3.71
CA SER A 158 -11.57 15.34 -3.71
C SER A 158 -12.98 15.71 -3.20
N LYS A 159 -13.17 16.97 -2.71
CA LYS A 159 -14.39 17.41 -2.01
C LYS A 159 -15.66 17.16 -2.79
N ALA A 160 -15.67 17.47 -4.08
CA ALA A 160 -16.88 17.34 -4.89
C ALA A 160 -17.37 15.88 -4.91
N ALA A 161 -16.50 14.94 -5.21
CA ALA A 161 -16.83 13.51 -5.26
C ALA A 161 -17.22 12.95 -3.89
N VAL A 162 -16.48 13.33 -2.83
CA VAL A 162 -16.76 12.88 -1.46
C VAL A 162 -18.11 13.38 -0.96
N VAL A 163 -18.43 14.67 -1.19
CA VAL A 163 -19.72 15.27 -0.77
C VAL A 163 -20.88 14.68 -1.58
N GLU A 164 -20.70 14.46 -2.89
CA GLU A 164 -21.68 13.81 -3.74
C GLU A 164 -21.99 12.39 -3.22
N GLU A 165 -20.97 11.58 -2.99
CA GLU A 165 -21.16 10.22 -2.47
C GLU A 165 -21.82 10.20 -1.08
N HIS A 166 -21.42 11.12 -0.19
CA HIS A 166 -22.04 11.27 1.13
C HIS A 166 -23.53 11.59 1.03
N ASN A 167 -23.90 12.57 0.19
CA ASN A 167 -25.28 13.02 0.06
C ASN A 167 -26.17 12.01 -0.66
N GLU A 168 -25.65 11.34 -1.70
CA GLU A 168 -26.45 10.42 -2.51
C GLU A 168 -26.62 9.06 -1.86
N LYS A 169 -25.57 8.54 -1.20
CA LYS A 169 -25.54 7.17 -0.71
C LYS A 169 -25.66 7.06 0.82
N GLY A 170 -25.35 8.12 1.58
CA GLY A 170 -25.32 8.05 3.03
C GLY A 170 -24.51 6.84 3.51
N PHE A 171 -25.08 6.04 4.42
CA PHE A 171 -24.45 4.83 4.94
C PHE A 171 -24.34 3.66 3.95
N ALA A 172 -24.91 3.76 2.77
CA ALA A 172 -24.68 2.78 1.68
C ALA A 172 -23.41 3.11 0.86
N GLY A 173 -22.83 4.29 1.08
CA GLY A 173 -21.54 4.71 0.54
C GLY A 173 -20.45 4.72 1.59
N ARG A 174 -19.22 5.04 1.17
CA ARG A 174 -18.04 5.04 2.04
C ARG A 174 -18.09 6.11 3.15
N PHE A 175 -18.67 7.29 2.87
CA PHE A 175 -18.56 8.47 3.72
C PHE A 175 -19.82 8.78 4.55
N GLY A 176 -20.62 7.76 4.85
CA GLY A 176 -21.89 7.90 5.57
C GLY A 176 -21.76 8.35 7.03
N ALA A 177 -20.63 8.04 7.68
CA ALA A 177 -20.40 8.41 9.07
C ALA A 177 -20.16 9.92 9.30
N GLY A 178 -20.01 10.69 8.22
CA GLY A 178 -19.85 12.13 8.27
C GLY A 178 -18.56 12.63 7.62
N LEU A 179 -18.51 13.92 7.35
CA LEU A 179 -17.40 14.55 6.67
C LEU A 179 -16.51 15.31 7.67
N PRO A 180 -15.19 15.06 7.67
CA PRO A 180 -14.26 15.81 8.51
C PRO A 180 -14.05 17.23 7.96
N ARG A 181 -13.39 18.08 8.76
CA ARG A 181 -12.95 19.40 8.28
C ARG A 181 -12.05 19.29 7.05
N ILE A 182 -12.16 20.23 6.12
CA ILE A 182 -11.39 20.24 4.87
C ILE A 182 -9.87 20.21 5.09
N SER A 183 -9.40 20.76 6.20
CA SER A 183 -7.96 20.82 6.52
C SER A 183 -7.34 19.48 6.88
N ASP A 184 -8.14 18.41 7.08
CA ASP A 184 -7.65 17.12 7.53
C ASP A 184 -8.59 16.00 7.05
N GLY A 185 -8.13 15.23 6.05
CA GLY A 185 -8.89 14.17 5.39
C GLY A 185 -8.67 12.76 5.95
N GLN A 186 -7.84 12.56 6.98
CA GLN A 186 -7.46 11.23 7.45
C GLN A 186 -8.66 10.31 7.76
N LEU A 187 -9.73 10.84 8.35
CA LEU A 187 -10.92 10.04 8.68
C LEU A 187 -11.70 9.56 7.44
N LEU A 188 -11.53 10.18 6.27
CA LEU A 188 -12.11 9.69 5.03
C LEU A 188 -11.44 8.39 4.58
N PHE A 189 -10.13 8.26 4.79
CA PHE A 189 -9.40 7.02 4.49
C PHE A 189 -9.81 5.90 5.46
N VAL A 190 -10.03 6.21 6.74
CA VAL A 190 -10.57 5.22 7.69
C VAL A 190 -11.96 4.75 7.25
N GLN A 191 -12.85 5.65 6.85
CA GLN A 191 -14.17 5.30 6.33
C GLN A 191 -14.10 4.48 5.03
N HIS A 192 -13.12 4.77 4.16
CA HIS A 192 -12.90 4.01 2.93
C HIS A 192 -12.47 2.55 3.21
N MET A 193 -11.75 2.31 4.30
CA MET A 193 -11.22 0.99 4.66
C MET A 193 -12.22 0.12 5.45
N VAL A 194 -13.32 0.66 5.93
CA VAL A 194 -14.33 -0.04 6.75
C VAL A 194 -15.56 -0.41 5.92
#